data_2f0468d202d3a503b2dedf3fafdaf3fa
#
_entry.id   2f0468d202d3a503b2dedf3fafdaf3fa
#
_cell.length_a   1.000
_cell.length_b   1.000
_cell.length_c   1.000
_cell.angle_alpha   90.00
_cell.angle_beta   90.00
_cell.angle_gamma   90.00
#
_symmetry.space_group_name_H-M   'P 1'
#
loop_
_entity.id
_entity.type
_entity.pdbx_description
1 polymer ?
#
loop_
_entity_poly.entity_id
_entity_poly.type
_entity_poly.pdbx_seq_one_letter_code
_entity_poly.pdbx_strand_id
1 'polypeptide(L)'
;MIPHIKSVEPMGDFKLFVRFDEGKDVVYDLSDDIRDIAAFQELKTLPGLFKNARLDSSRTCVVWNERIDLPSDTIYEYGVSV
;
A
#
# COMPACT_ATOMS: atom_id res chain seq x y z
N MET A 1 7.66 17.29 -1.26
CA MET A 1 8.52 16.14 -1.69
C MET A 1 7.74 14.85 -1.56
N ILE A 2 7.81 13.99 -2.57
CA ILE A 2 7.14 12.70 -2.51
C ILE A 2 8.06 11.71 -1.81
N PRO A 3 7.61 11.06 -0.72
CA PRO A 3 8.46 10.08 -0.04
C PRO A 3 8.69 8.86 -0.90
N HIS A 4 9.90 8.31 -0.84
CA HIS A 4 10.25 7.10 -1.58
C HIS A 4 10.17 5.89 -0.65
N ILE A 5 9.58 4.82 -1.16
CA ILE A 5 9.39 3.57 -0.42
C ILE A 5 10.59 2.67 -0.64
N LYS A 6 11.17 2.19 0.45
CA LYS A 6 12.27 1.23 0.41
C LYS A 6 11.74 -0.20 0.22
N SER A 7 10.71 -0.57 0.96
CA SER A 7 10.11 -1.89 0.85
C SER A 7 8.65 -1.88 1.29
N VAL A 8 7.88 -2.83 0.78
CA VAL A 8 6.48 -3.04 1.14
C VAL A 8 6.25 -4.52 1.39
N GLU A 9 5.55 -4.84 2.48
CA GLU A 9 5.18 -6.20 2.84
C GLU A 9 3.69 -6.28 3.15
N PRO A 10 2.94 -7.12 2.41
CA PRO A 10 1.54 -7.39 2.78
C PRO A 10 1.49 -8.13 4.12
N MET A 11 0.57 -7.69 4.98
CA MET A 11 0.31 -8.31 6.28
C MET A 11 -1.10 -8.88 6.29
N GLY A 12 -1.47 -9.57 7.36
CA GLY A 12 -2.84 -10.00 7.56
C GLY A 12 -3.81 -8.82 7.68
N ASP A 13 -5.09 -9.08 7.50
CA ASP A 13 -6.18 -8.11 7.65
C ASP A 13 -6.05 -6.90 6.72
N PHE A 14 -5.50 -7.11 5.52
CA PHE A 14 -5.36 -6.07 4.49
C PHE A 14 -4.56 -4.86 4.98
N LYS A 15 -3.48 -5.12 5.69
CA LYS A 15 -2.52 -4.11 6.12
C LYS A 15 -1.22 -4.26 5.35
N LEU A 16 -0.52 -3.14 5.17
CA LEU A 16 0.81 -3.12 4.56
C LEU A 16 1.82 -2.62 5.59
N PHE A 17 2.95 -3.30 5.69
CA PHE A 17 4.11 -2.77 6.41
C PHE A 17 5.02 -2.11 5.39
N VAL A 18 5.22 -0.79 5.53
CA VAL A 18 5.94 0.00 4.54
C VAL A 18 7.13 0.68 5.20
N ARG A 19 8.30 0.47 4.61
CA ARG A 19 9.53 1.15 5.04
C ARG A 19 9.89 2.21 4.01
N PHE A 20 10.15 3.42 4.51
CA PHE A 20 10.56 4.54 3.66
C PHE A 20 12.07 4.70 3.69
N ASP A 21 12.63 5.27 2.60
CA ASP A 21 14.08 5.47 2.47
C ASP A 21 14.67 6.28 3.62
N GLU A 22 13.90 7.23 4.15
CA GLU A 22 14.34 8.08 5.26
C GLU A 22 14.35 7.40 6.63
N GLY A 23 13.93 6.14 6.70
CA GLY A 23 13.94 5.37 7.95
C GLY A 23 12.61 5.33 8.70
N LYS A 24 11.56 5.97 8.16
CA LYS A 24 10.23 5.88 8.75
C LYS A 24 9.58 4.56 8.37
N ASP A 25 9.04 3.86 9.36
CA ASP A 25 8.29 2.61 9.16
C ASP A 25 6.83 2.86 9.51
N VAL A 26 5.92 2.35 8.67
CA VAL A 26 4.50 2.64 8.77
C VAL A 26 3.68 1.37 8.51
N VAL A 27 2.60 1.20 9.27
CA VAL A 27 1.56 0.21 8.95
C VAL A 27 0.37 0.96 8.38
N TYR A 28 -0.04 0.59 7.18
CA TYR A 28 -1.18 1.19 6.51
C TYR A 28 -2.31 0.18 6.38
N ASP A 29 -3.50 0.52 6.89
CA ASP A 29 -4.68 -0.32 6.84
C ASP A 29 -5.54 0.07 5.65
N LEU A 30 -5.77 -0.87 4.72
CA LEU A 30 -6.57 -0.63 3.52
C LEU A 30 -8.07 -0.85 3.71
N SER A 31 -8.54 -1.13 4.91
CA SER A 31 -9.95 -1.46 5.12
C SER A 31 -10.90 -0.38 4.61
N ASP A 32 -10.57 0.90 4.88
CA ASP A 32 -11.40 2.02 4.40
C ASP A 32 -11.34 2.16 2.88
N ASP A 33 -10.17 1.99 2.29
CA ASP A 33 -10.00 2.08 0.85
C ASP A 33 -10.80 0.98 0.13
N ILE A 34 -10.75 -0.23 0.67
CA ILE A 34 -11.49 -1.37 0.11
C ILE A 34 -12.99 -1.11 0.19
N ARG A 35 -13.46 -0.54 1.29
CA ARG A 35 -14.88 -0.24 1.46
C ARG A 35 -15.35 0.87 0.53
N ASP A 36 -14.56 1.93 0.39
CA ASP A 36 -15.00 3.18 -0.23
C ASP A 36 -14.61 3.33 -1.69
N ILE A 37 -13.57 2.63 -2.16
CA ILE A 37 -13.09 2.74 -3.54
C ILE A 37 -13.38 1.43 -4.27
N ALA A 38 -14.26 1.50 -5.28
CA ALA A 38 -14.75 0.31 -5.98
C ALA A 38 -13.62 -0.57 -6.52
N ALA A 39 -12.60 0.02 -7.15
CA ALA A 39 -11.49 -0.75 -7.72
C ALA A 39 -10.74 -1.56 -6.66
N PHE A 40 -10.65 -1.06 -5.42
CA PHE A 40 -9.91 -1.72 -4.35
C PHE A 40 -10.63 -2.97 -3.83
N GLN A 41 -11.90 -3.14 -4.15
CA GLN A 41 -12.65 -4.33 -3.70
C GLN A 41 -12.06 -5.62 -4.28
N GLU A 42 -11.37 -5.55 -5.40
CA GLU A 42 -10.68 -6.71 -5.99
C GLU A 42 -9.60 -7.29 -5.05
N LEU A 43 -9.02 -6.46 -4.21
CA LEU A 43 -8.04 -6.92 -3.22
C LEU A 43 -8.65 -7.94 -2.26
N LYS A 44 -9.94 -7.81 -2.00
CA LYS A 44 -10.67 -8.72 -1.12
C LYS A 44 -11.28 -9.90 -1.89
N THR A 45 -11.76 -9.67 -3.12
CA THR A 45 -12.53 -10.67 -3.86
C THR A 45 -11.69 -11.57 -4.74
N LEU A 46 -10.52 -11.11 -5.21
CA LEU A 46 -9.64 -11.93 -6.04
C LEU A 46 -8.59 -12.62 -5.16
N PRO A 47 -8.65 -13.97 -5.05
CA PRO A 47 -7.73 -14.69 -4.17
C PRO A 47 -6.26 -14.41 -4.52
N GLY A 48 -5.48 -14.08 -3.50
CA GLY A 48 -4.04 -13.86 -3.64
C GLY A 48 -3.63 -12.51 -4.20
N LEU A 49 -4.57 -11.69 -4.67
CA LEU A 49 -4.19 -10.40 -5.28
C LEU A 49 -3.49 -9.49 -4.29
N PHE A 50 -3.99 -9.39 -3.06
CA PHE A 50 -3.41 -8.50 -2.05
C PHE A 50 -1.93 -8.81 -1.80
N LYS A 51 -1.56 -10.08 -1.83
CA LYS A 51 -0.18 -10.52 -1.58
C LYS A 51 0.77 -10.16 -2.72
N ASN A 52 0.25 -9.73 -3.86
CA ASN A 52 1.04 -9.35 -5.01
C ASN A 52 1.44 -7.87 -4.99
N ALA A 53 1.27 -7.18 -3.88
CA ALA A 53 1.70 -5.79 -3.73
C ALA A 53 3.18 -5.65 -4.10
N ARG A 54 3.49 -4.68 -4.95
CA ARG A 54 4.86 -4.39 -5.38
C ARG A 54 5.05 -2.90 -5.57
N LEU A 55 6.31 -2.48 -5.65
CA LEU A 55 6.62 -1.08 -5.90
C LEU A 55 6.71 -0.83 -7.41
N ASP A 56 6.31 0.37 -7.83
CA ASP A 56 6.58 0.81 -9.19
C ASP A 56 8.08 1.17 -9.32
N SER A 57 8.52 1.51 -10.55
CA SER A 57 9.92 1.80 -10.82
C SER A 57 10.43 3.04 -10.07
N SER A 58 9.54 4.00 -9.80
CA SER A 58 9.92 5.22 -9.06
C SER A 58 9.92 5.03 -7.55
N ARG A 59 9.37 3.93 -7.06
CA ARG A 59 9.18 3.64 -5.63
C ARG A 59 8.33 4.69 -4.92
N THR A 60 7.37 5.27 -5.66
CA THR A 60 6.43 6.24 -5.11
C THR A 60 4.99 5.73 -5.10
N CYS A 61 4.78 4.50 -5.55
CA CYS A 61 3.46 3.84 -5.50
C CYS A 61 3.60 2.38 -5.15
N VAL A 62 2.64 1.86 -4.40
CA VAL A 62 2.41 0.43 -4.27
C VAL A 62 1.39 0.04 -5.32
N VAL A 63 1.67 -0.99 -6.10
CA VAL A 63 0.86 -1.38 -7.26
C VAL A 63 0.45 -2.84 -7.12
N TRP A 64 -0.81 -3.15 -7.41
CA TRP A 64 -1.31 -4.53 -7.48
C TRP A 64 -1.64 -4.92 -8.92
N ASN A 65 -2.26 -4.02 -9.66
CA ASN A 65 -2.54 -4.19 -11.09
C ASN A 65 -2.77 -2.80 -11.71
N GLU A 66 -3.23 -2.76 -12.97
CA GLU A 66 -3.40 -1.51 -13.71
C GLU A 66 -4.44 -0.57 -13.09
N ARG A 67 -5.35 -1.09 -12.27
CA ARG A 67 -6.45 -0.32 -11.69
C ARG A 67 -6.26 0.01 -10.22
N ILE A 68 -5.33 -0.67 -9.56
CA ILE A 68 -5.19 -0.55 -8.10
C ILE A 68 -3.76 -0.14 -7.78
N ASP A 69 -3.59 1.10 -7.38
CA ASP A 69 -2.32 1.61 -6.89
C ASP A 69 -2.57 2.51 -5.68
N LEU A 70 -1.53 2.72 -4.89
CA LEU A 70 -1.63 3.51 -3.67
C LEU A 70 -0.39 4.40 -3.57
N PRO A 71 -0.56 5.73 -3.61
CA PRO A 71 0.59 6.65 -3.58
C PRO A 71 1.33 6.62 -2.25
N SER A 72 2.64 6.81 -2.32
CA SER A 72 3.50 6.79 -1.13
C SER A 72 3.16 7.90 -0.15
N ASP A 73 2.77 9.08 -0.63
CA ASP A 73 2.41 10.20 0.24
C ASP A 73 1.16 9.90 1.06
N THR A 74 0.18 9.20 0.49
CA THR A 74 -1.01 8.75 1.22
C THR A 74 -0.61 7.80 2.35
N ILE A 75 0.24 6.83 2.06
CA ILE A 75 0.73 5.88 3.08
C ILE A 75 1.49 6.60 4.17
N TYR A 76 2.35 7.52 3.77
CA TYR A 76 3.18 8.29 4.70
C TYR A 76 2.33 9.13 5.66
N GLU A 77 1.30 9.78 5.12
CA GLU A 77 0.48 10.71 5.90
C GLU A 77 -0.55 10.00 6.77
N TYR A 78 -1.22 8.99 6.23
CA TYR A 78 -2.36 8.36 6.91
C TYR A 78 -2.03 7.02 7.58
N GLY A 79 -0.87 6.46 7.34
CA GLY A 79 -0.45 5.25 8.03
C GLY A 79 -0.03 5.52 9.47
N VAL A 80 0.05 4.48 10.25
CA VAL A 80 0.45 4.54 11.65
C VAL A 80 1.94 4.25 11.77
N SER A 81 2.71 5.21 12.29
CA SER A 81 4.14 5.02 12.51
C SER A 81 4.39 3.96 13.57
N VAL A 82 5.36 3.10 13.32
CA VAL A 82 5.72 2.00 14.23
C VAL A 82 7.21 1.98 14.55
#